data_280cb1fcc29f6b00ebfafa8a42a9184e
#
_entry.id   280cb1fcc29f6b00ebfafa8a42a9184e
#
_cell.length_a   1.000
_cell.length_b   1.000
_cell.length_c   1.000
_cell.angle_alpha   90.00
_cell.angle_beta   90.00
_cell.angle_gamma   90.00
#
_symmetry.space_group_name_H-M   'P 1'
#
loop_
_entity.id
_entity.type
_entity.pdbx_description
1 polymer ?
#
loop_
_entity_poly.entity_id
_entity_poly.type
_entity_poly.pdbx_seq_one_letter_code
_entity_poly.pdbx_strand_id
1 'polypeptide(L)'
;RLLHPLRRAGARGEGRWEEISWDEALTEIAEAMVEAIDMEGPESIVFEETVEGGLLTQAAYLRFAGLLGAVTLDANGLINDFPAGHHITFGKFSCASSQDDTFQSELILIWHANPAYTSIPYAHFITEARYNGSQVVTIAPDYSASAVISDQHVPIQPGTDAALALAMCQVIVTEELA
;
A
#
# COMPACT_ATOMS: atom_id res chain seq x y z
N ARG A 1 -22.56 1.24 11.34
CA ARG A 1 -22.25 2.21 10.30
C ARG A 1 -22.68 3.61 10.78
N LEU A 2 -21.79 4.60 10.65
CA LEU A 2 -22.14 6.01 10.91
C LEU A 2 -23.06 6.52 9.78
N LEU A 3 -24.13 7.20 10.16
CA LEU A 3 -25.11 7.76 9.22
C LEU A 3 -25.06 9.29 9.19
N HIS A 4 -24.55 9.91 10.23
CA HIS A 4 -24.45 11.35 10.40
C HIS A 4 -23.05 11.77 10.82
N PRO A 5 -22.63 13.01 10.58
CA PRO A 5 -21.38 13.53 11.10
C PRO A 5 -21.37 13.56 12.62
N LEU A 6 -20.20 13.34 13.20
CA LEU A 6 -20.01 13.37 14.63
C LEU A 6 -18.98 14.44 15.00
N ARG A 7 -19.34 15.32 15.94
CA ARG A 7 -18.43 16.27 16.56
C ARG A 7 -17.96 15.77 17.92
N ARG A 8 -16.71 15.98 18.23
CA ARG A 8 -16.18 15.59 19.53
C ARG A 8 -16.74 16.49 20.65
N ALA A 9 -17.39 15.88 21.64
CA ALA A 9 -18.01 16.56 22.79
C ALA A 9 -17.14 16.54 24.05
N GLY A 10 -15.95 15.94 24.00
CA GLY A 10 -15.05 15.80 25.13
C GLY A 10 -13.58 15.94 24.76
N ALA A 11 -12.69 15.72 25.73
CA ALA A 11 -11.25 15.74 25.48
C ALA A 11 -10.85 14.60 24.52
N ARG A 12 -9.70 14.77 23.88
CA ARG A 12 -9.15 13.75 22.97
C ARG A 12 -8.91 12.45 23.74
N GLY A 13 -9.45 11.34 23.24
CA GLY A 13 -9.35 10.01 23.87
C GLY A 13 -10.52 9.65 24.78
N GLU A 14 -11.40 10.58 25.18
CA GLU A 14 -12.58 10.26 25.99
C GLU A 14 -13.68 9.47 25.27
N GLY A 15 -13.66 9.46 23.93
CA GLY A 15 -14.65 8.75 23.13
C GLY A 15 -16.05 9.36 23.16
N ARG A 16 -16.21 10.61 23.63
CA ARG A 16 -17.49 11.30 23.65
C ARG A 16 -17.73 12.07 22.36
N TRP A 17 -18.84 11.76 21.70
CA TRP A 17 -19.22 12.32 20.41
C TRP A 17 -20.67 12.76 20.45
N GLU A 18 -21.01 13.81 19.73
CA GLU A 18 -22.38 14.27 19.48
C GLU A 18 -22.67 14.26 17.99
N GLU A 19 -23.88 13.89 17.64
CA GLU A 19 -24.37 13.93 16.27
C GLU A 19 -24.69 15.37 15.88
N ILE A 20 -24.21 15.79 14.71
CA ILE A 20 -24.46 17.11 14.12
C ILE A 20 -24.99 16.97 12.71
N SER A 21 -25.57 18.02 12.18
CA SER A 21 -26.01 18.06 10.78
C SER A 21 -24.82 18.17 9.82
N TRP A 22 -25.04 17.82 8.55
CA TRP A 22 -24.05 18.03 7.49
C TRP A 22 -23.73 19.52 7.28
N ASP A 23 -24.72 20.40 7.40
CA ASP A 23 -24.53 21.84 7.25
C ASP A 23 -23.62 22.38 8.35
N GLU A 24 -23.83 21.97 9.60
CA GLU A 24 -22.95 22.31 10.72
C GLU A 24 -21.52 21.79 10.49
N ALA A 25 -21.37 20.53 10.12
CA ALA A 25 -20.06 19.92 9.91
C ALA A 25 -19.28 20.64 8.79
N LEU A 26 -19.93 20.91 7.66
CA LEU A 26 -19.29 21.58 6.54
C LEU A 26 -18.94 23.03 6.87
N THR A 27 -19.81 23.72 7.61
CA THR A 27 -19.53 25.11 8.07
C THR A 27 -18.33 25.15 9.00
N GLU A 28 -18.29 24.31 10.03
CA GLU A 28 -17.17 24.25 10.97
C GLU A 28 -15.83 23.90 10.27
N ILE A 29 -15.85 22.96 9.32
CA ILE A 29 -14.66 22.61 8.55
C ILE A 29 -14.21 23.78 7.69
N ALA A 30 -15.14 24.44 6.99
CA ALA A 30 -14.81 25.56 6.13
C ALA A 30 -14.25 26.77 6.93
N GLU A 31 -14.86 27.08 8.07
CA GLU A 31 -14.39 28.14 8.96
C GLU A 31 -12.97 27.86 9.48
N ALA A 32 -12.70 26.61 9.92
CA ALA A 32 -11.37 26.23 10.37
C ALA A 32 -10.32 26.27 9.26
N MET A 33 -10.69 25.93 8.02
CA MET A 33 -9.79 26.03 6.87
C MET A 33 -9.50 27.49 6.51
N VAL A 34 -10.52 28.35 6.51
CA VAL A 34 -10.34 29.80 6.25
C VAL A 34 -9.45 30.42 7.33
N GLU A 35 -9.69 30.12 8.61
CA GLU A 35 -8.86 30.59 9.71
C GLU A 35 -7.39 30.17 9.56
N ALA A 36 -7.15 28.91 9.22
CA ALA A 36 -5.79 28.40 9.00
C ALA A 36 -5.09 29.11 7.83
N ILE A 37 -5.81 29.34 6.72
CA ILE A 37 -5.29 30.04 5.56
C ILE A 37 -4.97 31.50 5.89
N ASP A 38 -5.84 32.17 6.62
CA ASP A 38 -5.66 33.59 7.00
C ASP A 38 -4.48 33.81 7.97
N MET A 39 -4.24 32.81 8.85
CA MET A 39 -3.18 32.91 9.86
C MET A 39 -1.81 32.46 9.34
N GLU A 40 -1.77 31.34 8.61
CA GLU A 40 -0.52 30.62 8.31
C GLU A 40 -0.29 30.41 6.81
N GLY A 41 -1.24 30.77 5.96
CA GLY A 41 -1.21 30.52 4.53
C GLY A 41 -1.81 29.16 4.13
N PRO A 42 -2.16 28.98 2.83
CA PRO A 42 -2.83 27.78 2.35
C PRO A 42 -1.99 26.50 2.48
N GLU A 43 -0.68 26.62 2.53
CA GLU A 43 0.26 25.51 2.73
C GLU A 43 0.25 24.94 4.15
N SER A 44 -0.44 25.59 5.09
CA SER A 44 -0.70 25.03 6.42
C SER A 44 -1.73 23.87 6.38
N ILE A 45 -2.50 23.79 5.31
CA ILE A 45 -3.44 22.69 5.09
C ILE A 45 -2.75 21.59 4.33
N VAL A 46 -2.73 20.40 4.92
CA VAL A 46 -2.12 19.21 4.32
C VAL A 46 -3.17 18.16 4.05
N PHE A 47 -3.24 17.72 2.82
CA PHE A 47 -4.07 16.60 2.40
C PHE A 47 -3.22 15.33 2.28
N GLU A 48 -3.61 14.31 3.01
CA GLU A 48 -3.06 12.97 2.87
C GLU A 48 -3.99 12.15 1.96
N GLU A 49 -3.43 11.67 0.86
CA GLU A 49 -4.15 10.86 -0.11
C GLU A 49 -4.06 9.39 0.26
N THR A 50 -5.20 8.69 0.15
CA THR A 50 -5.23 7.25 0.03
C THR A 50 -5.67 6.89 -1.39
N VAL A 51 -5.05 5.88 -1.98
CA VAL A 51 -5.40 5.38 -3.33
C VAL A 51 -6.78 4.72 -3.39
N GLU A 52 -7.48 4.69 -2.28
CA GLU A 52 -8.78 4.07 -2.10
C GLU A 52 -9.90 5.08 -2.41
N GLY A 53 -10.86 4.70 -3.21
CA GLY A 53 -12.03 5.53 -3.52
C GLY A 53 -12.29 5.78 -5.00
N GLY A 54 -11.37 5.35 -5.86
CA GLY A 54 -11.52 5.42 -7.30
C GLY A 54 -11.17 6.78 -7.91
N LEU A 55 -10.99 6.78 -9.20
CA LEU A 55 -10.42 7.89 -9.98
C LEU A 55 -11.19 9.22 -9.83
N LEU A 56 -12.52 9.19 -9.77
CA LEU A 56 -13.33 10.41 -9.62
C LEU A 56 -13.15 11.05 -8.25
N THR A 57 -13.02 10.26 -7.19
CA THR A 57 -12.78 10.76 -5.83
C THR A 57 -11.40 11.38 -5.74
N GLN A 58 -10.38 10.74 -6.30
CA GLN A 58 -9.03 11.29 -6.37
C GLN A 58 -8.98 12.59 -7.16
N ALA A 59 -9.63 12.64 -8.33
CA ALA A 59 -9.65 13.85 -9.16
C ALA A 59 -10.33 15.02 -8.43
N ALA A 60 -11.43 14.77 -7.73
CA ALA A 60 -12.14 15.81 -6.98
C ALA A 60 -11.27 16.34 -5.82
N TYR A 61 -10.66 15.47 -5.08
CA TYR A 61 -9.78 15.79 -3.96
C TYR A 61 -8.54 16.58 -4.41
N LEU A 62 -7.80 16.12 -5.42
CA LEU A 62 -6.63 16.82 -5.94
C LEU A 62 -6.98 18.19 -6.52
N ARG A 63 -8.14 18.29 -7.20
CA ARG A 63 -8.65 19.57 -7.69
C ARG A 63 -8.96 20.54 -6.54
N PHE A 64 -9.60 20.05 -5.48
CA PHE A 64 -9.93 20.86 -4.31
C PHE A 64 -8.66 21.36 -3.61
N ALA A 65 -7.72 20.47 -3.33
CA ALA A 65 -6.43 20.84 -2.72
C ALA A 65 -5.65 21.86 -3.57
N GLY A 66 -5.60 21.65 -4.90
CA GLY A 66 -4.93 22.55 -5.83
C GLY A 66 -5.60 23.93 -5.94
N LEU A 67 -6.91 24.03 -5.84
CA LEU A 67 -7.64 25.30 -5.83
C LEU A 67 -7.41 26.09 -4.52
N LEU A 68 -7.21 25.39 -3.40
CA LEU A 68 -6.87 26.01 -2.13
C LEU A 68 -5.41 26.46 -2.05
N GLY A 69 -4.52 25.91 -2.87
CA GLY A 69 -3.08 26.06 -2.72
C GLY A 69 -2.50 25.22 -1.57
N ALA A 70 -3.22 24.20 -1.14
CA ALA A 70 -2.83 23.31 -0.05
C ALA A 70 -1.74 22.32 -0.46
N VAL A 71 -1.06 21.73 0.52
CA VAL A 71 -0.05 20.69 0.32
C VAL A 71 -0.74 19.33 0.17
N THR A 72 -0.37 18.58 -0.84
CA THR A 72 -0.76 17.17 -1.00
C THR A 72 0.42 16.26 -0.70
N LEU A 73 0.21 15.24 0.12
CA LEU A 73 1.21 14.20 0.37
C LEU A 73 0.95 13.01 -0.55
N ASP A 74 2.02 12.50 -1.11
CA ASP A 74 2.02 11.18 -1.76
C ASP A 74 2.36 10.12 -0.70
N ALA A 75 1.34 9.52 -0.12
CA ALA A 75 1.51 8.51 0.93
C ALA A 75 2.32 7.30 0.41
N ASN A 76 2.11 6.89 -0.83
CA ASN A 76 2.86 5.78 -1.42
C ASN A 76 4.34 6.13 -1.61
N GLY A 77 4.63 7.37 -2.02
CA GLY A 77 6.01 7.87 -2.09
C GLY A 77 6.70 7.93 -0.73
N LEU A 78 5.96 8.34 0.32
CA LEU A 78 6.48 8.43 1.69
C LEU A 78 6.83 7.07 2.29
N ILE A 79 6.00 6.05 2.10
CA ILE A 79 6.25 4.69 2.58
C ILE A 79 7.10 3.85 1.62
N ASN A 80 7.49 4.43 0.48
CA ASN A 80 8.26 3.76 -0.56
C ASN A 80 7.57 2.51 -1.13
N ASP A 81 6.27 2.59 -1.31
CA ASP A 81 5.44 1.50 -1.85
C ASP A 81 5.55 1.37 -3.38
N PHE A 82 6.21 2.32 -4.02
CA PHE A 82 6.54 2.26 -5.43
C PHE A 82 7.80 1.43 -5.68
N PRO A 83 7.86 0.67 -6.78
CA PRO A 83 8.99 -0.18 -7.12
C PRO A 83 10.18 0.67 -7.63
N ALA A 84 10.76 1.50 -6.79
CA ALA A 84 11.86 2.40 -7.14
C ALA A 84 13.07 1.63 -7.70
N GLY A 85 13.38 0.46 -7.15
CA GLY A 85 14.44 -0.41 -7.64
C GLY A 85 14.21 -0.87 -9.09
N HIS A 86 12.97 -1.23 -9.44
CA HIS A 86 12.60 -1.56 -10.82
C HIS A 86 12.76 -0.35 -11.75
N HIS A 87 12.31 0.83 -11.30
CA HIS A 87 12.43 2.03 -12.11
C HIS A 87 13.90 2.41 -12.40
N ILE A 88 14.76 2.33 -11.39
CA ILE A 88 16.20 2.62 -11.53
C ILE A 88 16.87 1.60 -12.45
N THR A 89 16.51 0.31 -12.32
CA THR A 89 17.16 -0.78 -13.05
C THR A 89 16.65 -0.91 -14.48
N PHE A 90 15.35 -0.81 -14.70
CA PHE A 90 14.70 -1.13 -15.98
C PHE A 90 14.05 0.07 -16.67
N GLY A 91 14.05 1.25 -16.07
CA GLY A 91 13.38 2.44 -16.58
C GLY A 91 11.85 2.34 -16.62
N LYS A 92 11.26 1.37 -15.95
CA LYS A 92 9.83 1.12 -15.92
C LYS A 92 9.33 1.05 -14.48
N PHE A 93 8.10 1.53 -14.26
CA PHE A 93 7.47 1.51 -12.95
C PHE A 93 7.03 0.11 -12.51
N SER A 94 6.74 -0.76 -13.45
CA SER A 94 6.36 -2.15 -13.19
C SER A 94 6.97 -3.04 -14.25
N CYS A 95 7.53 -4.15 -13.82
CA CYS A 95 8.00 -5.25 -14.68
C CYS A 95 7.06 -6.45 -14.61
N ALA A 96 5.82 -6.22 -14.19
CA ALA A 96 4.82 -7.27 -14.09
C ALA A 96 4.50 -7.85 -15.47
N SER A 97 4.48 -9.16 -15.53
CA SER A 97 3.87 -9.93 -16.61
C SER A 97 2.39 -10.22 -16.30
N SER A 98 1.69 -10.86 -17.20
CA SER A 98 0.33 -11.30 -16.95
C SER A 98 0.28 -12.41 -15.87
N GLN A 99 -0.85 -12.56 -15.18
CA GLN A 99 -0.98 -13.52 -14.08
C GLN A 99 -0.85 -14.97 -14.51
N ASP A 100 -1.22 -15.28 -15.74
CA ASP A 100 -1.11 -16.60 -16.34
C ASP A 100 0.35 -17.01 -16.61
N ASP A 101 1.30 -16.09 -16.69
CA ASP A 101 2.73 -16.40 -16.73
C ASP A 101 3.20 -17.18 -15.50
N THR A 102 2.48 -17.06 -14.40
CA THR A 102 2.74 -17.84 -13.18
C THR A 102 2.75 -19.35 -13.44
N PHE A 103 1.92 -19.83 -14.38
CA PHE A 103 1.88 -21.24 -14.77
C PHE A 103 3.13 -21.73 -15.49
N GLN A 104 3.96 -20.83 -16.00
CA GLN A 104 5.23 -21.14 -16.66
C GLN A 104 6.42 -21.11 -15.69
N SER A 105 6.18 -20.75 -14.42
CA SER A 105 7.24 -20.60 -13.43
C SER A 105 7.51 -21.92 -12.74
N GLU A 106 8.77 -22.35 -12.68
CA GLU A 106 9.20 -23.49 -11.88
C GLU A 106 9.35 -23.15 -10.39
N LEU A 107 9.69 -21.88 -10.12
CA LEU A 107 9.82 -21.32 -8.76
C LEU A 107 9.07 -20.03 -8.63
N ILE A 108 8.23 -19.92 -7.61
CA ILE A 108 7.46 -18.73 -7.26
C ILE A 108 7.90 -18.25 -5.87
N LEU A 109 8.43 -17.04 -5.79
CA LEU A 109 8.77 -16.40 -4.53
C LEU A 109 7.68 -15.38 -4.14
N ILE A 110 6.97 -15.64 -3.06
CA ILE A 110 6.05 -14.70 -2.44
C ILE A 110 6.86 -13.92 -1.40
N TRP A 111 7.38 -12.76 -1.80
CA TRP A 111 8.27 -11.99 -0.97
C TRP A 111 7.53 -10.82 -0.31
N HIS A 112 7.43 -10.86 1.01
CA HIS A 112 6.80 -9.83 1.85
C HIS A 112 5.38 -9.44 1.38
N ALA A 113 4.66 -10.38 0.79
CA ALA A 113 3.32 -10.21 0.26
C ALA A 113 2.38 -11.29 0.79
N ASN A 114 1.09 -10.99 0.78
CA ASN A 114 0.08 -11.95 1.21
C ASN A 114 -1.08 -12.05 0.20
N PRO A 115 -0.81 -12.54 -1.03
CA PRO A 115 -1.80 -12.61 -2.09
C PRO A 115 -3.04 -13.42 -1.71
N ALA A 116 -2.95 -14.37 -0.79
CA ALA A 116 -4.11 -15.11 -0.31
C ALA A 116 -5.17 -14.22 0.37
N TYR A 117 -4.79 -13.02 0.88
CA TYR A 117 -5.70 -12.05 1.45
C TYR A 117 -5.83 -10.76 0.64
N THR A 118 -4.73 -10.28 0.05
CA THR A 118 -4.71 -8.97 -0.58
C THR A 118 -4.94 -9.01 -2.09
N SER A 119 -4.81 -10.19 -2.70
CA SER A 119 -5.03 -10.40 -4.13
C SER A 119 -5.64 -11.78 -4.38
N ILE A 120 -6.80 -12.03 -3.80
CA ILE A 120 -7.48 -13.33 -3.81
C ILE A 120 -7.62 -13.91 -5.23
N PRO A 121 -8.00 -13.15 -6.27
CA PRO A 121 -8.06 -13.68 -7.64
C PRO A 121 -6.72 -14.16 -8.17
N TYR A 122 -5.61 -13.57 -7.71
CA TYR A 122 -4.26 -14.01 -8.11
C TYR A 122 -3.78 -15.24 -7.35
N ALA A 123 -4.20 -15.41 -6.11
CA ALA A 123 -3.78 -16.53 -5.28
C ALA A 123 -4.12 -17.90 -5.90
N HIS A 124 -5.21 -17.98 -6.68
CA HIS A 124 -5.56 -19.22 -7.35
C HIS A 124 -4.57 -19.60 -8.46
N PHE A 125 -3.98 -18.64 -9.18
CA PHE A 125 -2.94 -18.92 -10.18
C PHE A 125 -1.70 -19.54 -9.51
N ILE A 126 -1.29 -19.01 -8.35
CA ILE A 126 -0.19 -19.57 -7.57
C ILE A 126 -0.49 -21.00 -7.13
N THR A 127 -1.71 -21.23 -6.63
CA THR A 127 -2.13 -22.56 -6.14
C THR A 127 -2.18 -23.59 -7.27
N GLU A 128 -2.72 -23.20 -8.43
CA GLU A 128 -2.75 -24.09 -9.60
C GLU A 128 -1.36 -24.34 -10.17
N ALA A 129 -0.49 -23.33 -10.24
CA ALA A 129 0.89 -23.54 -10.64
C ALA A 129 1.60 -24.54 -9.73
N ARG A 130 1.39 -24.45 -8.42
CA ARG A 130 1.91 -25.40 -7.45
C ARG A 130 1.39 -26.83 -7.69
N TYR A 131 0.10 -27.01 -7.98
CA TYR A 131 -0.44 -28.31 -8.32
C TYR A 131 0.15 -28.88 -9.62
N ASN A 132 0.62 -28.02 -10.51
CA ASN A 132 1.29 -28.39 -11.75
C ASN A 132 2.80 -28.58 -11.61
N GLY A 133 3.35 -28.47 -10.40
CA GLY A 133 4.74 -28.80 -10.10
C GLY A 133 5.64 -27.60 -9.79
N SER A 134 5.13 -26.38 -9.83
CA SER A 134 5.88 -25.20 -9.40
C SER A 134 6.20 -25.28 -7.91
N GLN A 135 7.39 -24.90 -7.51
CA GLN A 135 7.76 -24.74 -6.11
C GLN A 135 7.37 -23.33 -5.64
N VAL A 136 6.67 -23.24 -4.52
CA VAL A 136 6.25 -21.97 -3.94
C VAL A 136 6.94 -21.73 -2.60
N VAL A 137 7.62 -20.61 -2.49
CA VAL A 137 8.34 -20.21 -1.26
C VAL A 137 7.82 -18.84 -0.80
N THR A 138 7.36 -18.76 0.44
CA THR A 138 7.01 -17.49 1.07
C THR A 138 8.16 -16.98 1.94
N ILE A 139 8.59 -15.75 1.67
CA ILE A 139 9.61 -15.04 2.45
C ILE A 139 8.92 -13.89 3.17
N ALA A 140 8.69 -14.04 4.47
CA ALA A 140 7.98 -13.06 5.28
C ALA A 140 8.30 -13.25 6.77
N PRO A 141 8.21 -12.19 7.60
CA PRO A 141 8.47 -12.30 9.03
C PRO A 141 7.42 -13.14 9.78
N ASP A 142 6.18 -13.16 9.27
CA ASP A 142 5.05 -13.87 9.87
C ASP A 142 4.59 -15.06 9.00
N TYR A 143 4.00 -16.04 9.65
CA TYR A 143 3.39 -17.18 8.97
C TYR A 143 1.98 -16.85 8.51
N SER A 144 1.89 -16.18 7.36
CA SER A 144 0.65 -15.68 6.77
C SER A 144 -0.18 -16.77 6.09
N ALA A 145 -1.41 -16.41 5.63
CA ALA A 145 -2.23 -17.30 4.82
C ALA A 145 -1.53 -17.74 3.51
N SER A 146 -0.69 -16.90 2.94
CA SER A 146 0.11 -17.26 1.77
C SER A 146 1.20 -18.29 2.12
N ALA A 147 1.76 -18.23 3.32
CA ALA A 147 2.69 -19.27 3.79
C ALA A 147 2.01 -20.64 3.93
N VAL A 148 0.72 -20.68 4.29
CA VAL A 148 -0.04 -21.95 4.40
C VAL A 148 -0.14 -22.66 3.04
N ILE A 149 -0.25 -21.92 1.94
CA ILE A 149 -0.36 -22.48 0.59
C ILE A 149 1.00 -22.65 -0.10
N SER A 150 2.12 -22.37 0.58
CA SER A 150 3.48 -22.50 0.07
C SER A 150 4.11 -23.84 0.46
N ASP A 151 5.13 -24.25 -0.27
CA ASP A 151 5.93 -25.45 0.07
C ASP A 151 6.94 -25.18 1.15
N GLN A 152 7.41 -23.91 1.24
CA GLN A 152 8.37 -23.47 2.23
C GLN A 152 8.06 -22.05 2.72
N HIS A 153 8.25 -21.82 4.01
CA HIS A 153 8.26 -20.50 4.61
C HIS A 153 9.67 -20.18 5.13
N VAL A 154 10.19 -19.05 4.71
CA VAL A 154 11.48 -18.50 5.15
C VAL A 154 11.19 -17.29 6.04
N PRO A 155 11.29 -17.43 7.37
CA PRO A 155 11.11 -16.31 8.28
C PRO A 155 12.29 -15.34 8.14
N ILE A 156 11.99 -14.08 7.80
CA ILE A 156 13.01 -13.05 7.64
C ILE A 156 12.84 -11.97 8.70
N GLN A 157 13.94 -11.46 9.20
CA GLN A 157 13.90 -10.30 10.09
C GLN A 157 13.52 -9.04 9.28
N PRO A 158 12.51 -8.26 9.68
CA PRO A 158 12.16 -7.01 9.02
C PRO A 158 13.38 -6.11 8.81
N GLY A 159 13.51 -5.56 7.59
CA GLY A 159 14.63 -4.71 7.20
C GLY A 159 15.87 -5.46 6.69
N THR A 160 15.87 -6.79 6.60
CA THR A 160 16.99 -7.57 6.07
C THR A 160 16.74 -8.16 4.68
N ASP A 161 15.68 -7.76 4.01
CA ASP A 161 15.29 -8.24 2.68
C ASP A 161 16.40 -8.06 1.64
N ALA A 162 17.01 -6.88 1.59
CA ALA A 162 18.11 -6.60 0.68
C ALA A 162 19.33 -7.50 0.96
N ALA A 163 19.61 -7.81 2.24
CA ALA A 163 20.72 -8.69 2.60
C ALA A 163 20.47 -10.12 2.09
N LEU A 164 19.25 -10.63 2.23
CA LEU A 164 18.88 -11.94 1.69
C LEU A 164 18.97 -11.97 0.17
N ALA A 165 18.44 -10.96 -0.51
CA ALA A 165 18.51 -10.86 -1.97
C ALA A 165 19.96 -10.82 -2.47
N LEU A 166 20.83 -10.04 -1.83
CA LEU A 166 22.26 -9.99 -2.16
C LEU A 166 22.97 -11.30 -1.89
N ALA A 167 22.62 -12.02 -0.81
CA ALA A 167 23.18 -13.34 -0.54
C ALA A 167 22.78 -14.36 -1.61
N MET A 168 21.53 -14.32 -2.09
CA MET A 168 21.09 -15.14 -3.22
C MET A 168 21.87 -14.81 -4.51
N CYS A 169 22.05 -13.52 -4.81
CA CYS A 169 22.88 -13.08 -5.95
C CYS A 169 24.33 -13.55 -5.82
N GLN A 170 24.90 -13.49 -4.61
CA GLN A 170 26.26 -13.96 -4.36
C GLN A 170 26.40 -15.45 -4.71
N VAL A 171 25.47 -16.28 -4.25
CA VAL A 171 25.50 -17.73 -4.56
C VAL A 171 25.44 -17.96 -6.07
N ILE A 172 24.46 -17.31 -6.75
CA ILE A 172 24.30 -17.44 -8.21
C ILE A 172 25.61 -17.10 -8.95
N VAL A 173 26.26 -16.01 -8.57
CA VAL A 173 27.52 -15.57 -9.23
C VAL A 173 28.69 -16.46 -8.87
N THR A 174 28.83 -16.83 -7.58
CA THR A 174 29.97 -17.61 -7.12
C THR A 174 29.96 -19.05 -7.60
N GLU A 175 28.76 -19.61 -7.77
CA GLU A 175 28.58 -21.01 -8.22
C GLU A 175 28.28 -21.10 -9.72
N GLU A 176 28.37 -19.98 -10.44
CA GLU A 176 28.18 -19.91 -11.90
C GLU A 176 26.82 -20.51 -12.35
N LEU A 177 25.74 -20.20 -11.60
CA LEU A 177 24.40 -20.73 -11.84
C LEU A 177 23.58 -19.92 -12.86
N ALA A 178 24.12 -18.89 -13.48
CA ALA A 178 23.47 -17.99 -14.45
C ALA A 178 23.91 -18.29 -15.88
#